data_74c70ff6637776d2fe18f3926b8f15cc
#
_entry.id   74c70ff6637776d2fe18f3926b8f15cc
#
_cell.length_a   1.000
_cell.length_b   1.000
_cell.length_c   1.000
_cell.angle_alpha   90.00
_cell.angle_beta   90.00
_cell.angle_gamma   90.00
#
_symmetry.space_group_name_H-M   'P 1'
#
loop_
_entity.id
_entity.type
_entity.pdbx_description
1 polymer ?
#
loop_
_entity_poly.entity_id
_entity_poly.type
_entity_poly.pdbx_seq_one_letter_code
_entity_poly.pdbx_strand_id
1 'polypeptide(L)'
;MKRVLIISYYWPPSGGPGVQRWLKFVKYLPEYNIEPILFVPKNANYPIIDNSLADQVDTGLEVISHPITEISKFLPKFEFLKSARAGNISTPANQSLFQKVFFFIRGNLFIPDMKLFWKNSSVNFLSDYISKNNIDAIITTGPPHSVHLIGLELKRKLDVKWISDFRDPWVNLNYLNRFHLLSSSKKSHKSLRNKVLINSDAVIVTSEKLKNLFLNITTNVFKITNGFDYINKEINLDKKFSISHVGSLYPERNPKFLWDVLEELFDGSLFSDLQINFIGNTSEKIKKELSKRKFKKSIKFYDYVDYNKATELMCSSQVLLMVEVNDEESSYAIPGK
;
A
#
# COMPACT_ATOMS: atom_id res chain seq x y z
N MET A 1 -14.16 2.94 -27.57
CA MET A 1 -13.73 2.76 -26.16
C MET A 1 -13.56 4.15 -25.54
N LYS A 2 -13.85 4.28 -24.24
CA LYS A 2 -13.54 5.51 -23.49
C LYS A 2 -12.09 5.47 -23.05
N ARG A 3 -11.36 6.54 -23.32
CA ARG A 3 -9.94 6.66 -22.95
C ARG A 3 -9.79 7.25 -21.55
N VAL A 4 -9.20 6.47 -20.64
CA VAL A 4 -9.08 6.83 -19.22
C VAL A 4 -7.60 6.88 -18.81
N LEU A 5 -7.15 8.07 -18.41
CA LEU A 5 -5.78 8.28 -17.94
C LEU A 5 -5.68 7.99 -16.44
N ILE A 6 -4.88 7.01 -16.06
CA ILE A 6 -4.70 6.55 -14.69
C ILE A 6 -3.36 7.04 -14.16
N ILE A 7 -3.37 7.91 -13.17
CA ILE A 7 -2.20 8.51 -12.55
C ILE A 7 -1.87 7.71 -11.29
N SER A 8 -0.76 6.95 -11.34
CA SER A 8 -0.30 6.10 -10.24
C SER A 8 1.18 6.34 -9.94
N TYR A 9 1.52 6.41 -8.66
CA TYR A 9 2.93 6.41 -8.27
C TYR A 9 3.52 5.00 -8.27
N TYR A 10 2.76 4.01 -7.76
CA TYR A 10 3.20 2.62 -7.69
C TYR A 10 2.74 1.85 -8.92
N TRP A 11 3.71 1.38 -9.70
CA TRP A 11 3.52 0.56 -10.89
C TRP A 11 4.69 -0.42 -11.03
N PRO A 12 4.56 -1.59 -11.66
CA PRO A 12 5.69 -2.48 -11.87
C PRO A 12 6.92 -1.75 -12.45
N PRO A 13 8.14 -2.05 -11.95
CA PRO A 13 8.52 -3.17 -11.10
C PRO A 13 8.36 -2.93 -9.59
N SER A 14 7.58 -1.93 -9.14
CA SER A 14 7.28 -1.79 -7.73
C SER A 14 6.48 -3.00 -7.23
N GLY A 15 6.83 -3.52 -6.06
CA GLY A 15 6.07 -4.55 -5.36
C GLY A 15 5.04 -3.98 -4.38
N GLY A 16 4.25 -4.88 -3.83
CA GLY A 16 3.30 -4.60 -2.76
C GLY A 16 1.83 -4.46 -3.20
N PRO A 17 0.89 -4.45 -2.23
CA PRO A 17 -0.56 -4.55 -2.52
C PRO A 17 -1.10 -3.37 -3.32
N GLY A 18 -0.46 -2.20 -3.21
CA GLY A 18 -0.87 -1.01 -3.96
C GLY A 18 -0.71 -1.12 -5.47
N VAL A 19 0.26 -1.92 -5.92
CA VAL A 19 0.49 -2.20 -7.35
C VAL A 19 -0.54 -3.19 -7.87
N GLN A 20 -0.80 -4.25 -7.12
CA GLN A 20 -1.71 -5.34 -7.51
C GLN A 20 -3.10 -4.84 -7.92
N ARG A 21 -3.66 -3.91 -7.15
CA ARG A 21 -4.98 -3.35 -7.43
C ARG A 21 -5.09 -2.78 -8.86
N TRP A 22 -4.19 -1.87 -9.21
CA TRP A 22 -4.27 -1.20 -10.50
C TRP A 22 -3.73 -2.03 -11.64
N LEU A 23 -2.75 -2.91 -11.40
CA LEU A 23 -2.31 -3.89 -12.37
C LEU A 23 -3.47 -4.78 -12.82
N LYS A 24 -4.31 -5.23 -11.87
CA LYS A 24 -5.49 -6.06 -12.19
C LYS A 24 -6.61 -5.25 -12.82
N PHE A 25 -6.92 -4.06 -12.32
CA PHE A 25 -7.96 -3.23 -12.94
C PHE A 25 -7.63 -2.89 -14.38
N VAL A 26 -6.41 -2.48 -14.67
CA VAL A 26 -5.97 -2.16 -16.03
C VAL A 26 -6.11 -3.36 -16.98
N LYS A 27 -5.84 -4.57 -16.50
CA LYS A 27 -6.00 -5.81 -17.27
C LYS A 27 -7.47 -6.03 -17.72
N TYR A 28 -8.43 -5.72 -16.85
CA TYR A 28 -9.85 -6.00 -17.10
C TYR A 28 -10.66 -4.81 -17.65
N LEU A 29 -10.18 -3.59 -17.57
CA LEU A 29 -10.88 -2.41 -18.07
C LEU A 29 -11.26 -2.48 -19.57
N PRO A 30 -10.44 -3.08 -20.46
CA PRO A 30 -10.80 -3.23 -21.88
C PRO A 30 -12.07 -4.08 -22.11
N GLU A 31 -12.37 -5.05 -21.25
CA GLU A 31 -13.59 -5.87 -21.30
C GLU A 31 -14.86 -5.01 -21.10
N TYR A 32 -14.71 -3.81 -20.51
CA TYR A 32 -15.79 -2.86 -20.25
C TYR A 32 -15.76 -1.66 -21.21
N ASN A 33 -15.12 -1.80 -22.38
CA ASN A 33 -14.95 -0.74 -23.38
C ASN A 33 -14.20 0.50 -22.84
N ILE A 34 -13.25 0.30 -21.92
CA ILE A 34 -12.38 1.34 -21.39
C ILE A 34 -10.94 1.06 -21.84
N GLU A 35 -10.33 2.02 -22.49
CA GLU A 35 -8.92 2.02 -22.87
C GLU A 35 -8.10 2.69 -21.77
N PRO A 36 -7.35 1.94 -20.94
CA PRO A 36 -6.52 2.51 -19.90
C PRO A 36 -5.21 3.06 -20.47
N ILE A 37 -4.80 4.21 -19.98
CA ILE A 37 -3.50 4.83 -20.23
C ILE A 37 -2.86 5.11 -18.88
N LEU A 38 -1.66 4.62 -18.66
CA LEU A 38 -0.96 4.78 -17.39
C LEU A 38 -0.02 5.99 -17.44
N PHE A 39 -0.07 6.82 -16.38
CA PHE A 39 0.93 7.83 -16.11
C PHE A 39 1.64 7.53 -14.81
N VAL A 40 2.95 7.28 -14.89
CA VAL A 40 3.77 6.78 -13.77
C VAL A 40 5.09 7.58 -13.65
N PRO A 41 5.72 7.62 -12.47
CA PRO A 41 6.99 8.30 -12.34
C PRO A 41 8.13 7.52 -13.02
N LYS A 42 8.96 8.23 -13.77
CA LYS A 42 10.22 7.71 -14.30
C LYS A 42 11.28 7.74 -13.20
N ASN A 43 12.00 6.63 -13.03
CA ASN A 43 13.09 6.50 -12.06
C ASN A 43 12.65 6.73 -10.60
N ALA A 44 11.46 6.29 -10.22
CA ALA A 44 11.02 6.32 -8.84
C ALA A 44 11.85 5.41 -7.94
N ASN A 45 12.04 5.83 -6.70
CA ASN A 45 12.74 5.04 -5.68
C ASN A 45 11.70 4.21 -4.90
N TYR A 46 11.33 3.07 -5.45
CA TYR A 46 10.39 2.16 -4.81
C TYR A 46 11.01 1.45 -3.61
N PRO A 47 10.27 1.30 -2.50
CA PRO A 47 10.76 0.60 -1.30
C PRO A 47 10.91 -0.91 -1.50
N ILE A 48 10.10 -1.47 -2.37
CA ILE A 48 10.05 -2.89 -2.70
C ILE A 48 10.06 -3.02 -4.22
N ILE A 49 10.90 -3.90 -4.74
CA ILE A 49 10.97 -4.24 -6.16
C ILE A 49 10.51 -5.70 -6.32
N ASP A 50 9.60 -5.92 -7.26
CA ASP A 50 9.09 -7.22 -7.64
C ASP A 50 9.01 -7.30 -9.18
N ASN A 51 10.02 -7.89 -9.77
CA ASN A 51 10.11 -7.99 -11.21
C ASN A 51 9.08 -8.96 -11.81
N SER A 52 8.58 -9.92 -11.01
CA SER A 52 7.53 -10.86 -11.47
C SER A 52 6.21 -10.17 -11.84
N LEU A 53 5.99 -8.95 -11.34
CA LEU A 53 4.83 -8.15 -11.70
C LEU A 53 4.98 -7.43 -13.04
N ALA A 54 6.21 -7.19 -13.49
CA ALA A 54 6.45 -6.57 -14.80
C ALA A 54 5.98 -7.48 -15.94
N ASP A 55 6.14 -8.80 -15.77
CA ASP A 55 5.72 -9.80 -16.75
C ASP A 55 4.18 -9.91 -16.88
N GLN A 56 3.43 -9.34 -15.93
CA GLN A 56 1.97 -9.32 -15.93
C GLN A 56 1.39 -8.06 -16.62
N VAL A 57 2.22 -7.11 -17.01
CA VAL A 57 1.78 -5.91 -17.73
C VAL A 57 1.52 -6.26 -19.18
N ASP A 58 0.34 -5.92 -19.69
CA ASP A 58 0.00 -6.09 -21.10
C ASP A 58 0.96 -5.27 -21.98
N THR A 59 1.51 -5.89 -23.00
CA THR A 59 2.44 -5.25 -23.94
C THR A 59 1.77 -4.18 -24.80
N GLY A 60 0.46 -4.24 -24.97
CA GLY A 60 -0.35 -3.23 -25.67
C GLY A 60 -0.74 -2.02 -24.83
N LEU A 61 -0.46 -2.05 -23.53
CA LEU A 61 -0.82 -0.95 -22.62
C LEU A 61 0.05 0.28 -22.85
N GLU A 62 -0.58 1.44 -23.10
CA GLU A 62 0.13 2.71 -23.16
C GLU A 62 0.57 3.14 -21.75
N VAL A 63 1.91 3.22 -21.54
CA VAL A 63 2.51 3.64 -20.27
C VAL A 63 3.40 4.85 -20.47
N ILE A 64 2.98 5.98 -19.95
CA ILE A 64 3.69 7.26 -20.00
C ILE A 64 4.51 7.40 -18.73
N SER A 65 5.82 7.46 -18.84
CA SER A 65 6.72 7.68 -17.69
C SER A 65 7.23 9.12 -17.67
N HIS A 66 7.06 9.82 -16.53
CA HIS A 66 7.46 11.21 -16.38
C HIS A 66 8.47 11.39 -15.23
N PRO A 67 9.53 12.19 -15.41
CA PRO A 67 10.55 12.37 -14.37
C PRO A 67 9.98 12.84 -13.05
N ILE A 68 10.47 12.27 -11.96
CA ILE A 68 10.13 12.69 -10.61
C ILE A 68 11.39 13.16 -9.85
N THR A 69 11.27 14.32 -9.20
CA THR A 69 12.28 14.79 -8.23
C THR A 69 11.92 14.25 -6.86
N GLU A 70 12.74 13.33 -6.36
CA GLU A 70 12.56 12.75 -5.03
C GLU A 70 13.66 13.20 -4.09
N ILE A 71 13.30 13.96 -3.05
CA ILE A 71 14.22 14.39 -2.00
C ILE A 71 14.87 13.18 -1.32
N SER A 72 14.16 12.05 -1.25
CA SER A 72 14.70 10.83 -0.67
C SER A 72 15.97 10.30 -1.35
N LYS A 73 16.27 10.72 -2.57
CA LYS A 73 17.51 10.37 -3.28
C LYS A 73 18.73 11.14 -2.74
N PHE A 74 18.51 12.33 -2.23
CA PHE A 74 19.54 13.21 -1.69
C PHE A 74 19.78 13.03 -0.19
N LEU A 75 18.90 12.26 0.47
CA LEU A 75 19.09 11.95 1.89
C LEU A 75 20.12 10.82 2.07
N PRO A 76 20.97 10.91 3.10
CA PRO A 76 21.93 9.86 3.44
C PRO A 76 21.24 8.49 3.51
N LYS A 77 21.95 7.42 3.13
CA LYS A 77 21.43 6.04 3.14
C LYS A 77 21.36 5.48 4.59
N PHE A 78 20.61 6.12 5.46
CA PHE A 78 20.37 5.59 6.79
C PHE A 78 19.42 4.39 6.73
N GLU A 79 19.72 3.33 7.46
CA GLU A 79 18.88 2.12 7.48
C GLU A 79 17.43 2.38 7.90
N PHE A 80 17.22 3.33 8.83
CA PHE A 80 15.86 3.71 9.24
C PHE A 80 15.04 4.35 8.11
N LEU A 81 15.68 4.97 7.10
CA LEU A 81 14.98 5.50 5.93
C LEU A 81 14.48 4.39 5.02
N LYS A 82 15.17 3.26 4.94
CA LYS A 82 14.69 2.08 4.21
C LYS A 82 13.43 1.54 4.87
N SER A 83 13.45 1.37 6.20
CA SER A 83 12.29 0.89 6.94
C SER A 83 11.12 1.89 6.90
N ALA A 84 11.39 3.18 7.00
CA ALA A 84 10.36 4.22 6.87
C ALA A 84 9.72 4.29 5.47
N ARG A 85 10.46 3.95 4.41
CA ARG A 85 9.94 3.85 3.02
C ARG A 85 8.99 2.68 2.86
N ALA A 86 9.27 1.56 3.51
CA ALA A 86 8.43 0.37 3.49
C ALA A 86 7.18 0.46 4.40
N GLY A 87 6.91 1.63 5.00
CA GLY A 87 5.85 1.78 5.99
C GLY A 87 6.25 1.34 7.41
N ASN A 88 7.48 0.84 7.56
CA ASN A 88 8.04 0.36 8.83
C ASN A 88 8.62 1.53 9.63
N ILE A 89 7.78 2.39 10.14
CA ILE A 89 8.26 3.47 11.00
C ILE A 89 8.39 2.93 12.42
N SER A 90 9.60 2.95 12.98
CA SER A 90 9.84 2.55 14.37
C SER A 90 8.96 3.34 15.34
N THR A 91 8.58 2.69 16.44
CA THR A 91 7.75 3.34 17.48
C THR A 91 8.48 4.55 18.08
N PRO A 92 7.75 5.60 18.50
CA PRO A 92 8.34 6.82 19.02
C PRO A 92 9.30 6.62 20.20
N ALA A 93 9.07 5.60 21.02
CA ALA A 93 9.87 5.31 22.21
C ALA A 93 11.35 4.96 21.89
N ASN A 94 11.64 4.46 20.70
CA ASN A 94 12.96 3.98 20.30
C ASN A 94 13.61 4.86 19.20
N GLN A 95 13.07 6.05 18.95
CA GLN A 95 13.62 6.96 17.93
C GLN A 95 14.78 7.79 18.50
N SER A 96 15.90 7.84 17.78
CA SER A 96 16.98 8.79 18.07
C SER A 96 16.50 10.23 17.86
N LEU A 97 17.19 11.20 18.45
CA LEU A 97 16.86 12.62 18.28
C LEU A 97 16.83 13.02 16.80
N PHE A 98 17.79 12.53 16.01
CA PHE A 98 17.84 12.75 14.56
C PHE A 98 16.61 12.19 13.83
N GLN A 99 16.16 10.98 14.19
CA GLN A 99 14.94 10.40 13.63
C GLN A 99 13.69 11.21 13.96
N LYS A 100 13.59 11.71 15.21
CA LYS A 100 12.47 12.57 15.64
C LYS A 100 12.43 13.87 14.82
N VAL A 101 13.58 14.54 14.66
CA VAL A 101 13.68 15.75 13.84
C VAL A 101 13.33 15.46 12.38
N PHE A 102 13.86 14.38 11.82
CA PHE A 102 13.55 13.99 10.44
C PHE A 102 12.05 13.72 10.23
N PHE A 103 11.42 12.96 11.12
CA PHE A 103 9.99 12.68 11.02
C PHE A 103 9.13 13.92 11.25
N PHE A 104 9.55 14.80 12.15
CA PHE A 104 8.90 16.10 12.35
C PHE A 104 8.95 16.95 11.08
N ILE A 105 10.11 17.11 10.46
CA ILE A 105 10.28 17.86 9.20
C ILE A 105 9.44 17.20 8.09
N ARG A 106 9.53 15.87 7.94
CA ARG A 106 8.77 15.11 6.93
C ARG A 106 7.26 15.31 7.06
N GLY A 107 6.73 15.25 8.27
CA GLY A 107 5.29 15.36 8.51
C GLY A 107 4.74 16.77 8.41
N ASN A 108 5.55 17.79 8.73
CA ASN A 108 5.07 19.15 8.86
C ASN A 108 5.38 20.05 7.65
N LEU A 109 6.45 19.75 6.88
CA LEU A 109 6.81 20.54 5.70
C LEU A 109 6.42 19.87 4.38
N PHE A 110 6.34 18.53 4.34
CA PHE A 110 6.00 17.80 3.11
C PHE A 110 4.55 17.27 3.17
N ILE A 111 3.60 18.17 3.01
CA ILE A 111 2.17 17.87 3.05
C ILE A 111 1.62 17.80 1.63
N PRO A 112 0.99 16.66 1.23
CA PRO A 112 0.62 15.51 2.05
C PRO A 112 1.73 14.49 2.26
N ASP A 113 2.74 14.45 1.40
CA ASP A 113 3.85 13.49 1.42
C ASP A 113 5.05 14.00 0.60
N MET A 114 6.17 13.27 0.66
CA MET A 114 7.42 13.64 0.00
C MET A 114 7.38 13.54 -1.54
N LYS A 115 6.27 13.11 -2.15
CA LYS A 115 6.10 13.05 -3.62
C LYS A 115 5.45 14.33 -4.17
N LEU A 116 5.19 15.31 -3.32
CA LEU A 116 4.57 16.58 -3.66
C LEU A 116 5.28 17.30 -4.85
N PHE A 117 6.60 17.15 -4.96
CA PHE A 117 7.38 17.78 -6.04
C PHE A 117 7.09 17.24 -7.43
N TRP A 118 6.47 16.06 -7.53
CA TRP A 118 6.03 15.52 -8.81
C TRP A 118 4.82 16.24 -9.37
N LYS A 119 4.03 16.92 -8.52
CA LYS A 119 2.75 17.52 -8.88
C LYS A 119 2.88 18.52 -10.04
N ASN A 120 3.70 19.56 -9.91
CA ASN A 120 3.71 20.67 -10.86
C ASN A 120 4.18 20.26 -12.26
N SER A 121 5.27 19.48 -12.34
CA SER A 121 5.77 18.95 -13.62
C SER A 121 4.77 18.01 -14.28
N SER A 122 4.11 17.15 -13.51
CA SER A 122 3.05 16.25 -14.00
C SER A 122 1.84 17.01 -14.50
N VAL A 123 1.37 18.01 -13.76
CA VAL A 123 0.23 18.84 -14.19
C VAL A 123 0.50 19.56 -15.51
N ASN A 124 1.69 20.14 -15.67
CA ASN A 124 2.06 20.82 -16.91
C ASN A 124 2.08 19.84 -18.09
N PHE A 125 2.77 18.72 -17.95
CA PHE A 125 2.84 17.69 -18.99
C PHE A 125 1.45 17.13 -19.34
N LEU A 126 0.68 16.76 -18.32
CA LEU A 126 -0.64 16.13 -18.52
C LEU A 126 -1.70 17.11 -19.03
N SER A 127 -1.58 18.41 -18.73
CA SER A 127 -2.49 19.40 -19.33
C SER A 127 -2.38 19.41 -20.85
N ASP A 128 -1.15 19.39 -21.38
CA ASP A 128 -0.90 19.32 -22.81
C ASP A 128 -1.31 17.97 -23.41
N TYR A 129 -1.01 16.88 -22.70
CA TYR A 129 -1.35 15.54 -23.15
C TYR A 129 -2.86 15.33 -23.26
N ILE A 130 -3.61 15.68 -22.21
CA ILE A 130 -5.09 15.54 -22.17
C ILE A 130 -5.74 16.36 -23.28
N SER A 131 -5.28 17.59 -23.51
CA SER A 131 -5.82 18.47 -24.56
C SER A 131 -5.62 17.94 -25.99
N LYS A 132 -4.59 17.08 -26.20
CA LYS A 132 -4.24 16.54 -27.53
C LYS A 132 -4.78 15.14 -27.80
N ASN A 133 -5.19 14.39 -26.77
CA ASN A 133 -5.40 12.95 -26.88
C ASN A 133 -6.83 12.46 -26.55
N ASN A 134 -7.84 13.33 -26.55
CA ASN A 134 -9.24 12.98 -26.31
C ASN A 134 -9.43 12.07 -25.08
N ILE A 135 -8.96 12.51 -23.92
CA ILE A 135 -9.12 11.78 -22.65
C ILE A 135 -10.51 12.06 -22.07
N ASP A 136 -11.32 11.01 -21.91
CA ASP A 136 -12.68 11.11 -21.36
C ASP A 136 -12.70 11.34 -19.85
N ALA A 137 -11.75 10.72 -19.13
CA ALA A 137 -11.66 10.86 -17.68
C ALA A 137 -10.23 10.61 -17.19
N ILE A 138 -9.94 11.13 -16.01
CA ILE A 138 -8.71 10.82 -15.28
C ILE A 138 -9.03 10.09 -13.97
N ILE A 139 -8.15 9.17 -13.56
CA ILE A 139 -8.19 8.50 -12.27
C ILE A 139 -6.90 8.77 -11.55
N THR A 140 -6.97 9.15 -10.29
CA THR A 140 -5.79 9.25 -9.41
C THR A 140 -5.87 8.23 -8.30
N THR A 141 -4.80 7.47 -8.02
CA THR A 141 -4.80 6.46 -6.95
C THR A 141 -3.76 6.75 -5.88
N GLY A 142 -4.19 6.77 -4.64
CA GLY A 142 -3.36 7.03 -3.46
C GLY A 142 -3.46 5.92 -2.40
N PRO A 143 -2.45 5.80 -1.51
CA PRO A 143 -1.25 6.65 -1.37
C PRO A 143 -0.20 6.42 -2.48
N PRO A 144 0.73 7.37 -2.72
CA PRO A 144 0.89 8.66 -2.04
C PRO A 144 -0.23 9.63 -2.41
N HIS A 145 -0.68 10.42 -1.42
CA HIS A 145 -1.85 11.29 -1.61
C HIS A 145 -1.55 12.56 -2.42
N SER A 146 -0.27 12.91 -2.61
CA SER A 146 0.16 13.96 -3.54
C SER A 146 -0.28 13.70 -4.98
N VAL A 147 -0.53 12.45 -5.37
CA VAL A 147 -1.07 12.09 -6.68
C VAL A 147 -2.47 12.68 -6.88
N HIS A 148 -3.29 12.72 -5.83
CA HIS A 148 -4.62 13.35 -5.91
C HIS A 148 -4.55 14.86 -6.14
N LEU A 149 -3.46 15.52 -5.73
CA LEU A 149 -3.27 16.95 -6.00
C LEU A 149 -2.97 17.22 -7.49
N ILE A 150 -2.44 16.23 -8.22
CA ILE A 150 -2.33 16.31 -9.68
C ILE A 150 -3.74 16.33 -10.29
N GLY A 151 -4.61 15.39 -9.90
CA GLY A 151 -5.99 15.31 -10.34
C GLY A 151 -6.79 16.58 -10.03
N LEU A 152 -6.64 17.11 -8.81
CA LEU A 152 -7.30 18.35 -8.39
C LEU A 152 -6.93 19.55 -9.28
N GLU A 153 -5.65 19.70 -9.62
CA GLU A 153 -5.20 20.81 -10.48
C GLU A 153 -5.62 20.60 -11.95
N LEU A 154 -5.58 19.35 -12.45
CA LEU A 154 -6.06 19.03 -13.80
C LEU A 154 -7.57 19.29 -13.94
N LYS A 155 -8.37 18.86 -12.96
CA LYS A 155 -9.81 19.13 -12.90
C LYS A 155 -10.09 20.63 -12.95
N ARG A 156 -9.34 21.41 -12.15
CA ARG A 156 -9.50 22.88 -12.11
C ARG A 156 -9.13 23.57 -13.43
N LYS A 157 -8.09 23.07 -14.12
CA LYS A 157 -7.58 23.68 -15.38
C LYS A 157 -8.39 23.29 -16.61
N LEU A 158 -8.84 22.05 -16.69
CA LEU A 158 -9.37 21.45 -17.93
C LEU A 158 -10.83 20.99 -17.82
N ASP A 159 -11.44 21.07 -16.65
CA ASP A 159 -12.77 20.53 -16.33
C ASP A 159 -12.95 19.05 -16.75
N VAL A 160 -11.87 18.28 -16.81
CA VAL A 160 -11.91 16.85 -17.14
C VAL A 160 -12.62 16.07 -16.04
N LYS A 161 -13.35 15.01 -16.39
CA LYS A 161 -13.96 14.10 -15.40
C LYS A 161 -12.86 13.45 -14.56
N TRP A 162 -13.00 13.52 -13.23
CA TRP A 162 -11.98 13.04 -12.32
C TRP A 162 -12.52 12.09 -11.25
N ILE A 163 -11.90 10.91 -11.17
CA ILE A 163 -12.17 9.90 -10.16
C ILE A 163 -10.95 9.80 -9.23
N SER A 164 -11.17 9.88 -7.92
CA SER A 164 -10.11 9.66 -6.93
C SER A 164 -10.26 8.32 -6.23
N ASP A 165 -9.24 7.46 -6.31
CA ASP A 165 -9.21 6.12 -5.69
C ASP A 165 -8.39 6.14 -4.40
N PHE A 166 -9.07 5.98 -3.27
CA PHE A 166 -8.49 5.99 -1.93
C PHE A 166 -8.42 4.59 -1.37
N ARG A 167 -7.21 4.12 -1.11
CA ARG A 167 -6.97 2.85 -0.41
C ARG A 167 -6.88 3.03 1.10
N ASP A 168 -6.57 4.25 1.54
CA ASP A 168 -6.39 4.65 2.94
C ASP A 168 -7.12 5.98 3.21
N PRO A 169 -7.48 6.29 4.47
CA PRO A 169 -8.26 7.50 4.80
C PRO A 169 -7.49 8.83 4.68
N TRP A 170 -6.18 8.83 4.35
CA TRP A 170 -5.24 9.96 4.29
C TRP A 170 -4.96 10.61 5.66
N VAL A 171 -5.95 10.86 6.46
CA VAL A 171 -5.87 11.25 7.87
C VAL A 171 -6.47 10.15 8.72
N ASN A 172 -6.26 10.18 10.02
CA ASN A 172 -6.64 9.11 10.93
C ASN A 172 -5.86 7.81 10.65
N LEU A 173 -4.55 7.94 10.49
CA LEU A 173 -3.65 6.82 10.30
C LEU A 173 -2.63 6.81 11.44
N ASN A 174 -2.52 5.71 12.15
CA ASN A 174 -1.64 5.54 13.32
C ASN A 174 -0.19 5.94 13.04
N TYR A 175 0.30 5.70 11.83
CA TYR A 175 1.66 6.09 11.48
C TYR A 175 1.85 7.62 11.43
N LEU A 176 0.79 8.42 11.21
CA LEU A 176 0.89 9.89 11.23
C LEU A 176 1.20 10.43 12.64
N ASN A 177 0.77 9.70 13.69
CA ASN A 177 1.10 10.07 15.06
C ASN A 177 2.61 10.02 15.34
N ARG A 178 3.34 9.23 14.55
CA ARG A 178 4.81 9.08 14.64
C ARG A 178 5.57 10.26 14.04
N PHE A 179 4.90 11.13 13.30
CA PHE A 179 5.49 12.32 12.69
C PHE A 179 5.45 13.56 13.60
N HIS A 180 4.86 13.48 14.78
CA HIS A 180 4.70 14.64 15.69
C HIS A 180 4.11 15.85 14.97
N LEU A 181 2.97 15.65 14.29
CA LEU A 181 2.34 16.69 13.50
C LEU A 181 1.83 17.85 14.37
N LEU A 182 2.15 19.07 13.95
CA LEU A 182 1.58 20.29 14.50
C LEU A 182 0.08 20.36 14.18
N SER A 183 -0.67 21.10 15.01
CA SER A 183 -2.11 21.30 14.78
C SER A 183 -2.40 21.95 13.43
N SER A 184 -1.54 22.86 12.97
CA SER A 184 -1.62 23.47 11.63
C SER A 184 -1.44 22.45 10.52
N SER A 185 -0.47 21.54 10.65
CA SER A 185 -0.21 20.48 9.68
C SER A 185 -1.36 19.47 9.61
N LYS A 186 -1.92 19.08 10.77
CA LYS A 186 -3.13 18.23 10.83
C LYS A 186 -4.31 18.89 10.12
N LYS A 187 -4.53 20.20 10.35
CA LYS A 187 -5.56 20.98 9.65
C LYS A 187 -5.31 21.02 8.14
N SER A 188 -4.06 21.21 7.71
CA SER A 188 -3.68 21.21 6.29
C SER A 188 -3.94 19.88 5.61
N HIS A 189 -3.55 18.74 6.22
CA HIS A 189 -3.88 17.41 5.71
C HIS A 189 -5.39 17.22 5.55
N LYS A 190 -6.17 17.56 6.59
CA LYS A 190 -7.64 17.44 6.57
C LYS A 190 -8.25 18.33 5.49
N SER A 191 -7.78 19.58 5.37
CA SER A 191 -8.26 20.52 4.36
C SER A 191 -7.96 20.01 2.93
N LEU A 192 -6.74 19.54 2.65
CA LEU A 192 -6.38 19.00 1.34
C LEU A 192 -7.20 17.77 0.99
N ARG A 193 -7.35 16.81 1.92
CA ARG A 193 -8.21 15.65 1.73
C ARG A 193 -9.64 16.07 1.36
N ASN A 194 -10.22 16.98 2.12
CA ASN A 194 -11.60 17.42 1.90
C ASN A 194 -11.73 18.12 0.53
N LYS A 195 -10.74 18.95 0.13
CA LYS A 195 -10.73 19.56 -1.20
C LYS A 195 -10.71 18.52 -2.31
N VAL A 196 -9.91 17.47 -2.15
CA VAL A 196 -9.87 16.36 -3.12
C VAL A 196 -11.23 15.67 -3.19
N LEU A 197 -11.81 15.28 -2.06
CA LEU A 197 -13.10 14.57 -2.00
C LEU A 197 -14.25 15.38 -2.59
N ILE A 198 -14.33 16.68 -2.30
CA ILE A 198 -15.42 17.56 -2.77
C ILE A 198 -15.30 17.83 -4.28
N ASN A 199 -14.09 17.93 -4.82
CA ASN A 199 -13.89 18.27 -6.24
C ASN A 199 -13.78 17.06 -7.17
N SER A 200 -13.70 15.84 -6.62
CA SER A 200 -13.78 14.62 -7.44
C SER A 200 -15.21 14.40 -7.93
N ASP A 201 -15.37 14.05 -9.21
CA ASP A 201 -16.70 13.66 -9.76
C ASP A 201 -17.18 12.34 -9.14
N ALA A 202 -16.23 11.46 -8.76
CA ALA A 202 -16.48 10.23 -8.00
C ALA A 202 -15.28 9.89 -7.14
N VAL A 203 -15.54 9.26 -6.00
CA VAL A 203 -14.53 8.76 -5.06
C VAL A 203 -14.67 7.25 -4.97
N ILE A 204 -13.60 6.50 -5.22
CA ILE A 204 -13.54 5.05 -5.02
C ILE A 204 -12.82 4.77 -3.70
N VAL A 205 -13.33 3.81 -2.93
CA VAL A 205 -12.75 3.36 -1.67
C VAL A 205 -12.74 1.84 -1.57
N THR A 206 -11.86 1.30 -0.73
CA THR A 206 -11.66 -0.16 -0.62
C THR A 206 -12.57 -0.82 0.42
N SER A 207 -13.12 -0.08 1.39
CA SER A 207 -13.90 -0.63 2.50
C SER A 207 -15.19 0.14 2.76
N GLU A 208 -16.17 -0.52 3.38
CA GLU A 208 -17.42 0.13 3.79
C GLU A 208 -17.18 1.21 4.84
N LYS A 209 -16.28 0.93 5.78
CA LYS A 209 -15.95 1.90 6.84
C LYS A 209 -15.33 3.18 6.25
N LEU A 210 -14.46 3.05 5.26
CA LEU A 210 -13.88 4.19 4.56
C LEU A 210 -14.93 4.94 3.73
N LYS A 211 -15.87 4.22 3.11
CA LYS A 211 -17.02 4.82 2.42
C LYS A 211 -17.84 5.68 3.38
N ASN A 212 -18.24 5.14 4.52
CA ASN A 212 -19.03 5.86 5.52
C ASN A 212 -18.30 7.09 6.06
N LEU A 213 -16.97 6.99 6.26
CA LEU A 213 -16.16 8.14 6.66
C LEU A 213 -16.22 9.28 5.63
N PHE A 214 -16.19 8.97 4.34
CA PHE A 214 -16.14 9.96 3.27
C PHE A 214 -17.54 10.48 2.88
N LEU A 215 -18.58 9.70 3.09
CA LEU A 215 -19.98 10.15 2.90
C LEU A 215 -20.36 11.34 3.78
N ASN A 216 -19.66 11.57 4.90
CA ASN A 216 -19.79 12.77 5.71
C ASN A 216 -19.22 14.04 5.05
N ILE A 217 -18.54 13.90 3.87
CA ILE A 217 -17.85 15.01 3.20
C ILE A 217 -18.36 15.19 1.77
N THR A 218 -18.66 14.10 1.06
CA THR A 218 -19.14 14.08 -0.32
C THR A 218 -20.11 12.93 -0.53
N THR A 219 -21.02 13.05 -1.51
CA THR A 219 -22.07 12.03 -1.75
C THR A 219 -21.67 10.95 -2.74
N ASN A 220 -20.76 11.23 -3.66
CA ASN A 220 -20.39 10.32 -4.75
C ASN A 220 -19.26 9.37 -4.35
N VAL A 221 -19.51 8.52 -3.35
CA VAL A 221 -18.52 7.56 -2.83
C VAL A 221 -18.94 6.13 -3.14
N PHE A 222 -18.07 5.40 -3.84
CA PHE A 222 -18.30 4.04 -4.29
C PHE A 222 -17.29 3.08 -3.66
N LYS A 223 -17.76 1.95 -3.13
CA LYS A 223 -16.89 0.90 -2.66
C LYS A 223 -16.54 -0.05 -3.80
N ILE A 224 -15.26 -0.15 -4.13
CA ILE A 224 -14.69 -1.16 -5.03
C ILE A 224 -13.51 -1.79 -4.30
N THR A 225 -13.68 -3.02 -3.82
CA THR A 225 -12.66 -3.75 -3.06
C THR A 225 -11.47 -4.15 -3.93
N ASN A 226 -10.38 -4.58 -3.32
CA ASN A 226 -9.38 -5.35 -4.02
C ASN A 226 -9.99 -6.71 -4.44
N GLY A 227 -9.48 -7.25 -5.52
CA GLY A 227 -9.81 -8.59 -6.00
C GLY A 227 -8.56 -9.46 -6.13
N PHE A 228 -8.74 -10.69 -6.54
CA PHE A 228 -7.67 -11.61 -6.88
C PHE A 228 -8.05 -12.38 -8.17
N ASP A 229 -7.03 -12.79 -8.93
CA ASP A 229 -7.24 -13.67 -10.07
C ASP A 229 -7.35 -15.11 -9.58
N TYR A 230 -8.12 -15.91 -10.33
CA TYR A 230 -8.20 -17.33 -10.06
C TYR A 230 -6.82 -18.00 -10.21
N ILE A 231 -6.45 -18.81 -9.23
CA ILE A 231 -5.19 -19.56 -9.22
C ILE A 231 -5.45 -20.90 -9.87
N ASN A 232 -5.13 -21.02 -11.15
CA ASN A 232 -5.30 -22.26 -11.91
C ASN A 232 -4.03 -23.14 -11.81
N LYS A 233 -3.70 -23.58 -10.58
CA LYS A 233 -2.59 -24.52 -10.34
C LYS A 233 -3.10 -25.62 -9.41
N GLU A 234 -2.73 -26.85 -9.69
CA GLU A 234 -2.84 -27.92 -8.69
C GLU A 234 -1.92 -27.59 -7.54
N ILE A 235 -2.50 -27.43 -6.36
CA ILE A 235 -1.79 -27.03 -5.15
C ILE A 235 -1.82 -28.22 -4.20
N ASN A 236 -0.63 -28.70 -3.86
CA ASN A 236 -0.48 -29.71 -2.83
C ASN A 236 -0.27 -28.99 -1.48
N LEU A 237 -1.09 -29.35 -0.51
CA LEU A 237 -0.91 -28.86 0.86
C LEU A 237 0.41 -29.38 1.45
N ASP A 238 0.97 -28.61 2.33
CA ASP A 238 2.16 -29.00 3.09
C ASP A 238 1.94 -30.33 3.83
N LYS A 239 2.93 -31.22 3.83
CA LYS A 239 2.86 -32.49 4.55
C LYS A 239 2.76 -32.31 6.05
N LYS A 240 3.36 -31.24 6.57
CA LYS A 240 3.27 -30.83 7.99
C LYS A 240 2.08 -29.93 8.20
N PHE A 241 1.53 -29.90 9.40
CA PHE A 241 0.51 -28.93 9.76
C PHE A 241 1.12 -27.51 9.76
N SER A 242 0.90 -26.77 8.70
CA SER A 242 1.52 -25.47 8.48
C SER A 242 0.56 -24.33 8.77
N ILE A 243 1.07 -23.35 9.52
CA ILE A 243 0.45 -22.05 9.77
C ILE A 243 1.33 -20.99 9.13
N SER A 244 0.82 -20.25 8.16
CA SER A 244 1.63 -19.25 7.46
C SER A 244 1.07 -17.84 7.59
N HIS A 245 1.94 -16.90 7.96
CA HIS A 245 1.68 -15.46 7.89
C HIS A 245 2.46 -14.86 6.72
N VAL A 246 1.75 -14.20 5.81
CA VAL A 246 2.35 -13.52 4.64
C VAL A 246 2.21 -12.02 4.80
N GLY A 247 3.33 -11.31 4.70
CA GLY A 247 3.43 -9.85 4.80
C GLY A 247 4.26 -9.40 5.99
N SER A 248 4.09 -8.14 6.38
CA SER A 248 4.85 -7.55 7.48
C SER A 248 4.20 -7.82 8.83
N LEU A 249 4.96 -8.35 9.77
CA LEU A 249 4.53 -8.60 11.15
C LEU A 249 5.30 -7.68 12.10
N TYR A 250 4.64 -6.62 12.54
CA TYR A 250 5.19 -5.62 13.48
C TYR A 250 4.83 -5.93 14.92
N PRO A 251 5.55 -5.35 15.90
CA PRO A 251 5.30 -5.60 17.33
C PRO A 251 3.85 -5.33 17.75
N GLU A 252 3.18 -4.37 17.13
CA GLU A 252 1.80 -4.01 17.41
C GLU A 252 0.79 -5.07 16.92
N ARG A 253 1.21 -5.91 15.97
CA ARG A 253 0.44 -7.02 15.41
C ARG A 253 0.88 -8.38 15.93
N ASN A 254 1.66 -8.42 17.02
CA ASN A 254 2.14 -9.67 17.59
C ASN A 254 1.03 -10.40 18.35
N PRO A 255 0.53 -11.55 17.88
CA PRO A 255 -0.55 -12.28 18.53
C PRO A 255 0.02 -13.16 19.69
N LYS A 256 0.51 -12.54 20.75
CA LYS A 256 1.16 -13.23 21.88
C LYS A 256 0.31 -14.36 22.44
N PHE A 257 -0.99 -14.12 22.60
CA PHE A 257 -1.92 -15.13 23.10
C PHE A 257 -1.93 -16.40 22.22
N LEU A 258 -1.85 -16.24 20.90
CA LEU A 258 -1.73 -17.40 20.01
C LEU A 258 -0.45 -18.20 20.28
N TRP A 259 0.67 -17.51 20.52
CA TRP A 259 1.93 -18.18 20.84
C TRP A 259 1.89 -18.92 22.17
N ASP A 260 1.19 -18.37 23.17
CA ASP A 260 1.02 -19.02 24.47
C ASP A 260 0.17 -20.30 24.34
N VAL A 261 -0.95 -20.24 23.61
CA VAL A 261 -1.79 -21.42 23.33
C VAL A 261 -1.04 -22.49 22.53
N LEU A 262 -0.28 -22.08 21.49
CA LEU A 262 0.52 -23.04 20.72
C LEU A 262 1.60 -23.71 21.57
N GLU A 263 2.17 -23.01 22.55
CA GLU A 263 3.16 -23.56 23.46
C GLU A 263 2.56 -24.60 24.42
N GLU A 264 1.34 -24.37 24.93
CA GLU A 264 0.58 -25.32 25.73
C GLU A 264 0.24 -26.59 24.94
N LEU A 265 -0.26 -26.41 23.71
CA LEU A 265 -0.61 -27.54 22.83
C LEU A 265 0.62 -28.33 22.38
N PHE A 266 1.77 -27.69 22.23
CA PHE A 266 3.01 -28.33 21.81
C PHE A 266 3.55 -29.29 22.83
N ASP A 267 3.32 -29.05 24.14
CA ASP A 267 3.71 -29.97 25.23
C ASP A 267 2.86 -31.27 25.25
N GLY A 268 1.68 -31.24 24.67
CA GLY A 268 0.74 -32.37 24.64
C GLY A 268 0.94 -33.38 23.51
N SER A 269 2.08 -33.43 22.84
CA SER A 269 2.37 -34.30 21.67
C SER A 269 1.46 -34.12 20.42
N LEU A 270 0.47 -33.26 20.49
CA LEU A 270 -0.51 -33.03 19.41
C LEU A 270 0.08 -32.39 18.13
N PHE A 271 1.26 -31.80 18.22
CA PHE A 271 1.86 -31.03 17.12
C PHE A 271 3.32 -31.37 16.84
N SER A 272 3.70 -32.66 16.80
CA SER A 272 5.04 -33.08 16.36
C SER A 272 5.38 -32.55 14.96
N ASP A 273 4.37 -32.35 14.12
CA ASP A 273 4.49 -31.91 12.73
C ASP A 273 4.10 -30.45 12.49
N LEU A 274 4.03 -29.64 13.56
CA LEU A 274 3.76 -28.20 13.41
C LEU A 274 4.90 -27.50 12.63
N GLN A 275 4.50 -26.66 11.67
CA GLN A 275 5.38 -25.72 10.97
C GLN A 275 4.73 -24.33 10.95
N ILE A 276 5.46 -23.31 11.40
CA ILE A 276 5.01 -21.92 11.37
C ILE A 276 5.89 -21.15 10.40
N ASN A 277 5.30 -20.57 9.36
CA ASN A 277 6.00 -19.83 8.33
C ASN A 277 5.69 -18.34 8.44
N PHE A 278 6.72 -17.52 8.55
CA PHE A 278 6.63 -16.08 8.42
C PHE A 278 7.25 -15.67 7.10
N ILE A 279 6.44 -15.24 6.15
CA ILE A 279 6.86 -14.85 4.81
C ILE A 279 6.79 -13.33 4.68
N GLY A 280 7.95 -12.69 4.58
CA GLY A 280 8.10 -11.23 4.53
C GLY A 280 8.77 -10.67 5.79
N ASN A 281 8.56 -9.37 6.03
CA ASN A 281 9.30 -8.68 7.07
C ASN A 281 8.72 -8.91 8.49
N THR A 282 9.37 -9.76 9.27
CA THR A 282 9.05 -9.95 10.69
C THR A 282 10.01 -9.15 11.55
N SER A 283 9.48 -8.37 12.51
CA SER A 283 10.31 -7.54 13.38
C SER A 283 11.25 -8.38 14.26
N GLU A 284 12.46 -7.88 14.50
CA GLU A 284 13.47 -8.54 15.34
C GLU A 284 12.99 -8.79 16.78
N LYS A 285 12.09 -7.92 17.27
CA LYS A 285 11.47 -8.11 18.60
C LYS A 285 10.62 -9.38 18.64
N ILE A 286 9.84 -9.65 17.59
CA ILE A 286 9.02 -10.87 17.50
C ILE A 286 9.91 -12.09 17.28
N LYS A 287 10.91 -12.02 16.42
CA LYS A 287 11.86 -13.11 16.21
C LYS A 287 12.55 -13.50 17.52
N LYS A 288 13.01 -12.53 18.32
CA LYS A 288 13.62 -12.76 19.64
C LYS A 288 12.64 -13.36 20.65
N GLU A 289 11.36 -12.99 20.62
CA GLU A 289 10.33 -13.59 21.48
C GLU A 289 10.09 -15.04 21.09
N LEU A 290 9.87 -15.29 19.81
CA LEU A 290 9.59 -16.64 19.28
C LEU A 290 10.78 -17.60 19.43
N SER A 291 12.02 -17.10 19.41
CA SER A 291 13.22 -17.92 19.64
C SER A 291 13.32 -18.52 21.06
N LYS A 292 12.52 -18.02 22.01
CA LYS A 292 12.44 -18.52 23.38
C LYS A 292 11.36 -19.58 23.57
N ARG A 293 10.46 -19.76 22.58
CA ARG A 293 9.35 -20.71 22.66
C ARG A 293 9.80 -22.16 22.47
N LYS A 294 9.09 -23.10 23.08
CA LYS A 294 9.38 -24.54 22.95
C LYS A 294 9.32 -25.01 21.50
N PHE A 295 8.37 -24.50 20.72
CA PHE A 295 8.18 -24.79 19.30
C PHE A 295 9.12 -24.03 18.34
N LYS A 296 10.17 -23.37 18.83
CA LYS A 296 11.10 -22.57 18.01
C LYS A 296 11.70 -23.31 16.81
N LYS A 297 11.89 -24.64 16.92
CA LYS A 297 12.41 -25.46 15.81
C LYS A 297 11.40 -25.65 14.67
N SER A 298 10.12 -25.42 14.94
CA SER A 298 9.04 -25.49 13.94
C SER A 298 8.86 -24.17 13.18
N ILE A 299 9.61 -23.11 13.51
CA ILE A 299 9.47 -21.80 12.92
C ILE A 299 10.42 -21.61 11.75
N LYS A 300 9.90 -21.11 10.63
CA LYS A 300 10.68 -20.69 9.47
C LYS A 300 10.40 -19.22 9.16
N PHE A 301 11.47 -18.45 8.97
CA PHE A 301 11.40 -17.08 8.52
C PHE A 301 11.90 -17.00 7.07
N TYR A 302 11.07 -16.47 6.19
CA TYR A 302 11.41 -16.15 4.82
C TYR A 302 11.50 -14.64 4.71
N ASP A 303 12.55 -14.15 4.06
CA ASP A 303 12.64 -12.75 3.67
C ASP A 303 11.55 -12.39 2.66
N TYR A 304 11.62 -11.19 2.07
CA TYR A 304 10.71 -10.84 0.99
C TYR A 304 10.85 -11.83 -0.16
N VAL A 305 9.72 -12.39 -0.57
CA VAL A 305 9.59 -13.23 -1.77
C VAL A 305 8.70 -12.51 -2.78
N ASP A 306 8.87 -12.84 -4.07
CA ASP A 306 8.00 -12.32 -5.12
C ASP A 306 6.54 -12.77 -4.96
N TYR A 307 5.64 -12.11 -5.71
CA TYR A 307 4.22 -12.39 -5.64
C TYR A 307 3.85 -13.85 -5.95
N ASN A 308 4.49 -14.44 -6.96
CA ASN A 308 4.19 -15.82 -7.37
C ASN A 308 4.58 -16.81 -6.27
N LYS A 309 5.76 -16.64 -5.66
CA LYS A 309 6.23 -17.48 -4.56
C LYS A 309 5.41 -17.25 -3.28
N ALA A 310 5.02 -16.01 -2.99
CA ALA A 310 4.13 -15.73 -1.87
C ALA A 310 2.78 -16.44 -2.03
N THR A 311 2.21 -16.40 -3.23
CA THR A 311 0.94 -17.07 -3.56
C THR A 311 1.06 -18.59 -3.43
N GLU A 312 2.14 -19.19 -3.94
CA GLU A 312 2.41 -20.62 -3.80
C GLU A 312 2.46 -21.02 -2.32
N LEU A 313 3.21 -20.29 -1.50
CA LEU A 313 3.34 -20.56 -0.06
C LEU A 313 2.02 -20.36 0.69
N MET A 314 1.20 -19.39 0.32
CA MET A 314 -0.15 -19.24 0.87
C MET A 314 -1.03 -20.44 0.54
N CYS A 315 -1.04 -20.85 -0.71
CA CYS A 315 -1.92 -21.91 -1.18
C CYS A 315 -1.51 -23.30 -0.67
N SER A 316 -0.22 -23.54 -0.44
CA SER A 316 0.25 -24.81 0.14
C SER A 316 0.02 -24.90 1.66
N SER A 317 -0.19 -23.79 2.34
CA SER A 317 -0.37 -23.75 3.79
C SER A 317 -1.74 -24.28 4.20
N GLN A 318 -1.79 -25.07 5.26
CA GLN A 318 -3.07 -25.59 5.79
C GLN A 318 -3.87 -24.52 6.52
N VAL A 319 -3.20 -23.56 7.14
CA VAL A 319 -3.82 -22.40 7.83
C VAL A 319 -3.12 -21.11 7.45
N LEU A 320 -3.89 -20.10 7.07
CA LEU A 320 -3.39 -18.75 6.86
C LEU A 320 -3.68 -17.88 8.08
N LEU A 321 -2.63 -17.33 8.66
CA LEU A 321 -2.71 -16.43 9.81
C LEU A 321 -2.76 -14.98 9.33
N MET A 322 -3.89 -14.31 9.51
CA MET A 322 -4.05 -12.88 9.31
C MET A 322 -4.19 -12.19 10.67
N VAL A 323 -3.29 -11.24 10.94
CA VAL A 323 -3.29 -10.49 12.19
C VAL A 323 -3.44 -9.01 11.90
N GLU A 324 -4.46 -8.41 12.50
CA GLU A 324 -4.69 -6.97 12.45
C GLU A 324 -4.56 -6.34 13.85
N VAL A 325 -4.28 -5.05 13.88
CA VAL A 325 -4.31 -4.29 15.13
C VAL A 325 -5.77 -4.02 15.48
N ASN A 326 -6.15 -4.30 16.72
CA ASN A 326 -7.50 -4.01 17.19
C ASN A 326 -7.61 -2.53 17.57
N ASP A 327 -7.58 -1.67 16.56
CA ASP A 327 -7.83 -0.23 16.73
C ASP A 327 -8.79 0.29 15.65
N GLU A 328 -9.38 1.44 15.91
CA GLU A 328 -10.36 2.04 15.01
C GLU A 328 -9.75 2.38 13.64
N GLU A 329 -8.50 2.79 13.62
CA GLU A 329 -7.81 3.26 12.40
C GLU A 329 -7.44 2.10 11.46
N SER A 330 -7.03 0.96 12.01
CA SER A 330 -6.71 -0.25 11.21
C SER A 330 -7.95 -0.81 10.50
N SER A 331 -9.13 -0.59 11.04
CA SER A 331 -10.40 -1.10 10.48
C SER A 331 -10.84 -0.41 9.18
N TYR A 332 -10.19 0.68 8.77
CA TYR A 332 -10.45 1.32 7.46
C TYR A 332 -9.79 0.58 6.30
N ALA A 333 -8.70 -0.13 6.55
CA ALA A 333 -7.97 -0.84 5.52
C ALA A 333 -8.41 -2.31 5.43
N ILE A 334 -8.49 -2.84 4.21
CA ILE A 334 -8.65 -4.27 3.97
C ILE A 334 -7.29 -4.81 3.57
N PRO A 335 -6.75 -5.83 4.26
CA PRO A 335 -5.50 -6.46 3.86
C PRO A 335 -5.57 -6.95 2.42
N GLY A 336 -4.49 -6.75 1.66
CA GLY A 336 -4.39 -7.17 0.26
C GLY A 336 -3.90 -8.61 0.07
N LYS A 337 -4.00 -9.43 1.10
CA LYS A 337 -3.55 -10.82 1.15
C LYS A 337 -4.68 -11.75 1.54
#